data_1bb3dd7323bf369a206b27afad4f721d
#
_entry.id   1bb3dd7323bf369a206b27afad4f721d
#
_cell.length_a   1.000
_cell.length_b   1.000
_cell.length_c   1.000
_cell.angle_alpha   90.00
_cell.angle_beta   90.00
_cell.angle_gamma   90.00
#
_symmetry.space_group_name_H-M   'P 1'
#
loop_
_entity.id
_entity.type
_entity.pdbx_description
1 polymer ?
#
loop_
_entity_poly.entity_id
_entity_poly.type
_entity_poly.pdbx_seq_one_letter_code
_entity_poly.pdbx_strand_id
1 'polypeptide(L)'
;MRLLKTLRLASRDYTHEWQMSACFVLALAAVLGPMLVLFGLKFGVVGGMLNQLIENPENREIRPVSSGRFNQEWFDRMRQHDGVAFLVPRTRSIAATIELNSENSSRIVATELIPSGVGDPLLPADGALPDSITHIVLSQSAAEKLQVGAGDTIDGSATRRYGGRKERAHIDLRVVGVAPTAAFARDGAFADVRLVEALEDYRDGRAVPELGWTGVEDNGARSYPGFRLYASSIYAVSDLKDHLGELGIDVRTKAADIDLVMRMDRNLSAIYWAIAVIGLIGFSLSLGASLWANVDRKRKELSVL
;
A
#
# COMPACT_ATOMS: atom_id res chain seq x y z
N MET A 1 21.66 -17.71 51.33
CA MET A 1 21.76 -19.14 51.63
C MET A 1 20.41 -19.87 51.74
N ARG A 2 19.34 -19.30 52.29
CA ARG A 2 18.02 -19.98 52.41
C ARG A 2 17.34 -20.26 51.03
N LEU A 3 17.38 -19.34 50.10
CA LEU A 3 16.78 -19.49 48.75
C LEU A 3 17.40 -20.67 47.92
N LEU A 4 18.70 -20.86 48.03
CA LEU A 4 19.38 -21.96 47.32
C LEU A 4 19.05 -23.34 47.92
N LYS A 5 18.83 -23.41 49.26
CA LYS A 5 18.41 -24.66 49.94
C LYS A 5 16.95 -24.99 49.59
N THR A 6 16.06 -24.00 49.54
CA THR A 6 14.66 -24.21 49.15
C THR A 6 14.54 -24.62 47.69
N LEU A 7 15.29 -23.99 46.76
CA LEU A 7 15.35 -24.41 45.35
C LEU A 7 15.87 -25.86 45.18
N ARG A 8 16.88 -26.26 45.93
CA ARG A 8 17.43 -27.60 45.86
C ARG A 8 16.51 -28.67 46.43
N LEU A 9 15.76 -28.33 47.50
CA LEU A 9 14.70 -29.19 48.06
C LEU A 9 13.53 -29.31 47.08
N ALA A 10 13.05 -28.19 46.50
CA ALA A 10 11.99 -28.19 45.54
C ALA A 10 12.34 -28.99 44.25
N SER A 11 13.59 -28.88 43.77
CA SER A 11 14.02 -29.66 42.60
C SER A 11 14.11 -31.17 42.89
N ARG A 12 14.43 -31.53 44.11
CA ARG A 12 14.52 -32.93 44.54
C ARG A 12 13.13 -33.55 44.76
N ASP A 13 12.20 -32.78 45.25
CA ASP A 13 10.78 -33.15 45.40
C ASP A 13 10.11 -33.31 44.03
N TYR A 14 10.41 -32.39 43.09
CA TYR A 14 9.98 -32.44 41.69
C TYR A 14 10.47 -33.70 40.96
N THR A 15 11.70 -34.13 41.18
CA THR A 15 12.24 -35.35 40.56
C THR A 15 11.76 -36.63 41.22
N HIS A 16 11.39 -36.57 42.49
CA HIS A 16 10.86 -37.72 43.23
C HIS A 16 9.40 -38.04 42.79
N GLU A 17 8.61 -36.99 42.51
CA GLU A 17 7.26 -37.12 41.96
C GLU A 17 7.23 -36.93 40.43
N TRP A 18 8.17 -37.52 39.71
CA TRP A 18 8.35 -37.31 38.27
C TRP A 18 7.09 -37.60 37.46
N GLN A 19 6.23 -38.58 37.86
CA GLN A 19 4.99 -38.94 37.17
C GLN A 19 3.96 -37.78 37.22
N MET A 20 3.80 -37.15 38.40
CA MET A 20 2.93 -35.99 38.55
C MET A 20 3.49 -34.77 37.82
N SER A 21 4.76 -34.53 37.92
CA SER A 21 5.46 -33.44 37.25
C SER A 21 5.41 -33.60 35.73
N ALA A 22 5.60 -34.82 35.22
CA ALA A 22 5.44 -35.11 33.77
C ALA A 22 4.02 -34.88 33.28
N CYS A 23 3.01 -35.22 34.06
CA CYS A 23 1.61 -34.99 33.71
C CYS A 23 1.31 -33.47 33.56
N PHE A 24 1.87 -32.62 34.45
CA PHE A 24 1.73 -31.16 34.33
C PHE A 24 2.45 -30.59 33.12
N VAL A 25 3.69 -31.03 32.89
CA VAL A 25 4.46 -30.59 31.73
C VAL A 25 3.76 -30.98 30.43
N LEU A 26 3.24 -32.21 30.35
CA LEU A 26 2.49 -32.69 29.18
C LEU A 26 1.17 -31.92 28.99
N ALA A 27 0.43 -31.67 30.08
CA ALA A 27 -0.80 -30.87 30.03
C ALA A 27 -0.51 -29.43 29.56
N LEU A 28 0.55 -28.82 30.06
CA LEU A 28 0.98 -27.49 29.63
C LEU A 28 1.46 -27.51 28.17
N ALA A 29 2.26 -28.49 27.79
CA ALA A 29 2.75 -28.63 26.42
C ALA A 29 1.62 -28.87 25.42
N ALA A 30 0.59 -29.63 25.79
CA ALA A 30 -0.59 -29.89 24.97
C ALA A 30 -1.39 -28.61 24.66
N VAL A 31 -1.37 -27.60 25.54
CA VAL A 31 -2.00 -26.30 25.31
C VAL A 31 -1.05 -25.34 24.60
N LEU A 32 0.21 -25.23 25.07
CA LEU A 32 1.17 -24.29 24.52
C LEU A 32 1.63 -24.64 23.12
N GLY A 33 1.74 -25.95 22.79
CA GLY A 33 2.20 -26.41 21.49
C GLY A 33 1.33 -25.86 20.34
N PRO A 34 0.02 -26.20 20.29
CA PRO A 34 -0.87 -25.64 19.28
C PRO A 34 -0.96 -24.11 19.31
N MET A 35 -0.89 -23.49 20.50
CA MET A 35 -0.93 -22.05 20.64
C MET A 35 0.29 -21.36 20.04
N LEU A 36 1.49 -21.93 20.19
CA LEU A 36 2.72 -21.43 19.58
C LEU A 36 2.69 -21.57 18.04
N VAL A 37 2.16 -22.68 17.53
CA VAL A 37 1.98 -22.87 16.08
C VAL A 37 1.02 -21.82 15.51
N LEU A 38 -0.12 -21.61 16.16
CA LEU A 38 -1.09 -20.58 15.74
C LEU A 38 -0.52 -19.17 15.87
N PHE A 39 0.25 -18.90 16.89
CA PHE A 39 0.96 -17.64 17.06
C PHE A 39 1.91 -17.38 15.89
N GLY A 40 2.76 -18.37 15.56
CA GLY A 40 3.67 -18.30 14.42
C GLY A 40 2.95 -18.10 13.09
N LEU A 41 1.84 -18.80 12.87
CA LEU A 41 1.03 -18.65 11.66
C LEU A 41 0.37 -17.26 11.59
N LYS A 42 -0.24 -16.81 12.68
CA LYS A 42 -0.92 -15.50 12.74
C LYS A 42 0.05 -14.34 12.55
N PHE A 43 1.07 -14.26 13.37
CA PHE A 43 1.97 -13.10 13.39
C PHE A 43 3.10 -13.21 12.37
N GLY A 44 3.56 -14.43 12.05
CA GLY A 44 4.60 -14.64 11.05
C GLY A 44 4.03 -14.58 9.61
N VAL A 45 3.06 -15.41 9.29
CA VAL A 45 2.59 -15.52 7.90
C VAL A 45 1.54 -14.45 7.61
N VAL A 46 0.42 -14.43 8.34
CA VAL A 46 -0.69 -13.52 8.03
C VAL A 46 -0.32 -12.08 8.34
N GLY A 47 0.39 -11.82 9.44
CA GLY A 47 0.92 -10.50 9.76
C GLY A 47 1.91 -9.99 8.70
N GLY A 48 2.79 -10.86 8.18
CA GLY A 48 3.69 -10.52 7.07
C GLY A 48 2.93 -10.18 5.78
N MET A 49 1.91 -10.96 5.42
CA MET A 49 1.05 -10.65 4.26
C MET A 49 0.31 -9.31 4.44
N LEU A 50 -0.20 -9.05 5.63
CA LEU A 50 -0.91 -7.79 5.92
C LEU A 50 0.04 -6.58 5.82
N ASN A 51 1.26 -6.70 6.36
CA ASN A 51 2.26 -5.65 6.24
C ASN A 51 2.65 -5.37 4.77
N GLN A 52 2.82 -6.40 3.96
CA GLN A 52 3.06 -6.23 2.52
C GLN A 52 1.90 -5.52 1.82
N LEU A 53 0.65 -5.81 2.22
CA LEU A 53 -0.52 -5.10 1.67
C LEU A 53 -0.55 -3.62 2.08
N ILE A 54 -0.16 -3.30 3.31
CA ILE A 54 -0.13 -1.93 3.84
C ILE A 54 1.01 -1.12 3.19
N GLU A 55 2.20 -1.71 3.08
CA GLU A 55 3.40 -1.03 2.61
C GLU A 55 3.36 -0.73 1.09
N ASN A 56 2.72 -1.59 0.29
CA ASN A 56 2.65 -1.36 -1.14
C ASN A 56 1.49 -0.42 -1.52
N PRO A 57 1.79 0.81 -2.00
CA PRO A 57 0.77 1.78 -2.38
C PRO A 57 -0.21 1.29 -3.45
N GLU A 58 0.23 0.39 -4.35
CA GLU A 58 -0.63 -0.16 -5.41
C GLU A 58 -1.87 -0.90 -4.87
N ASN A 59 -1.80 -1.40 -3.63
CA ASN A 59 -2.94 -2.09 -3.01
C ASN A 59 -4.07 -1.13 -2.64
N ARG A 60 -3.76 0.16 -2.50
CA ARG A 60 -4.72 1.23 -2.20
C ARG A 60 -5.21 1.95 -3.46
N GLU A 61 -4.69 1.57 -4.63
CA GLU A 61 -5.09 2.20 -5.89
C GLU A 61 -6.47 1.74 -6.33
N ILE A 62 -7.29 2.70 -6.76
CA ILE A 62 -8.63 2.51 -7.31
C ILE A 62 -8.65 3.09 -8.71
N ARG A 63 -8.84 2.24 -9.72
CA ARG A 63 -8.83 2.61 -11.13
C ARG A 63 -10.21 2.45 -11.74
N PRO A 64 -10.74 3.42 -12.51
CA PRO A 64 -11.95 3.20 -13.27
C PRO A 64 -11.75 2.10 -14.33
N VAL A 65 -12.76 1.25 -14.51
CA VAL A 65 -12.74 0.17 -15.52
C VAL A 65 -12.99 0.72 -16.91
N SER A 66 -13.87 1.71 -17.01
CA SER A 66 -14.25 2.37 -18.26
C SER A 66 -13.98 3.87 -18.21
N SER A 67 -13.87 4.48 -19.40
CA SER A 67 -13.80 5.93 -19.49
C SER A 67 -15.13 6.55 -19.09
N GLY A 68 -15.07 7.53 -18.19
CA GLY A 68 -16.20 8.31 -17.70
C GLY A 68 -16.17 9.76 -18.21
N ARG A 69 -16.97 10.60 -17.56
CA ARG A 69 -16.96 12.05 -17.71
C ARG A 69 -16.92 12.68 -16.32
N PHE A 70 -15.72 12.92 -15.84
CA PHE A 70 -15.49 13.49 -14.51
C PHE A 70 -15.18 14.97 -14.65
N ASN A 71 -16.02 15.83 -14.10
CA ASN A 71 -15.81 17.28 -14.09
C ASN A 71 -15.08 17.71 -12.79
N GLN A 72 -14.66 18.96 -12.75
CA GLN A 72 -13.92 19.51 -11.59
C GLN A 72 -14.73 19.38 -10.29
N GLU A 73 -16.05 19.62 -10.34
CA GLU A 73 -16.93 19.51 -9.17
C GLU A 73 -16.95 18.09 -8.59
N TRP A 74 -16.89 17.07 -9.44
CA TRP A 74 -16.77 15.68 -8.99
C TRP A 74 -15.47 15.45 -8.25
N PHE A 75 -14.33 15.97 -8.78
CA PHE A 75 -13.03 15.85 -8.10
C PHE A 75 -13.03 16.54 -6.75
N ASP A 76 -13.62 17.74 -6.66
CA ASP A 76 -13.65 18.51 -5.42
C ASP A 76 -14.48 17.81 -4.34
N ARG A 77 -15.60 17.19 -4.71
CA ARG A 77 -16.41 16.37 -3.80
C ARG A 77 -15.67 15.11 -3.35
N MET A 78 -15.05 14.39 -4.28
CA MET A 78 -14.33 13.15 -3.95
C MET A 78 -13.10 13.39 -3.08
N ARG A 79 -12.40 14.52 -3.24
CA ARG A 79 -11.27 14.88 -2.36
C ARG A 79 -11.68 15.12 -0.91
N GLN A 80 -12.92 15.47 -0.65
CA GLN A 80 -13.45 15.69 0.70
C GLN A 80 -13.87 14.40 1.39
N HIS A 81 -13.84 13.26 0.70
CA HIS A 81 -14.19 11.97 1.28
C HIS A 81 -13.05 11.44 2.15
N ASP A 82 -13.31 11.12 3.42
CA ASP A 82 -12.31 10.69 4.42
C ASP A 82 -11.47 9.48 4.00
N GLY A 83 -12.05 8.64 3.14
CA GLY A 83 -11.36 7.47 2.60
C GLY A 83 -10.31 7.78 1.52
N VAL A 84 -10.24 9.01 0.99
CA VAL A 84 -9.36 9.41 -0.11
C VAL A 84 -8.09 10.05 0.42
N ALA A 85 -6.93 9.48 0.09
CA ALA A 85 -5.64 10.09 0.41
C ALA A 85 -5.09 10.92 -0.76
N PHE A 86 -5.32 10.47 -1.99
CA PHE A 86 -4.81 11.14 -3.18
C PHE A 86 -5.79 10.97 -4.34
N LEU A 87 -6.05 12.04 -5.04
CA LEU A 87 -6.93 12.04 -6.22
C LEU A 87 -6.50 13.13 -7.21
N VAL A 88 -6.16 12.69 -8.42
CA VAL A 88 -5.88 13.58 -9.55
C VAL A 88 -6.61 13.11 -10.82
N PRO A 89 -6.99 14.03 -11.70
CA PRO A 89 -7.57 13.68 -13.00
C PRO A 89 -6.55 12.94 -13.87
N ARG A 90 -7.06 12.09 -14.75
CA ARG A 90 -6.30 11.40 -15.78
C ARG A 90 -6.88 11.72 -17.15
N THR A 91 -6.03 12.18 -18.05
CA THR A 91 -6.37 12.41 -19.46
C THR A 91 -6.40 11.09 -20.23
N ARG A 92 -6.69 11.14 -21.52
CA ARG A 92 -6.64 9.96 -22.39
C ARG A 92 -5.21 9.41 -22.46
N SER A 93 -5.04 8.11 -22.24
CA SER A 93 -3.72 7.46 -22.19
C SER A 93 -2.88 7.70 -23.46
N ILE A 94 -3.52 7.72 -24.65
CA ILE A 94 -2.84 7.98 -25.91
C ILE A 94 -2.31 9.42 -26.01
N ALA A 95 -2.91 10.35 -25.28
CA ALA A 95 -2.47 11.74 -25.22
C ALA A 95 -1.41 12.00 -24.14
N ALA A 96 -1.27 11.11 -23.20
CA ALA A 96 -0.35 11.22 -22.07
C ALA A 96 1.03 10.61 -22.35
N THR A 97 1.57 10.79 -23.55
CA THR A 97 2.93 10.33 -23.90
C THR A 97 3.77 11.50 -24.40
N ILE A 98 5.06 11.49 -24.13
CA ILE A 98 6.01 12.50 -24.58
C ILE A 98 7.30 11.80 -25.01
N GLU A 99 7.97 12.31 -26.04
CA GLU A 99 9.31 11.89 -26.43
C GLU A 99 10.31 12.75 -25.67
N LEU A 100 11.15 12.12 -24.84
CA LEU A 100 12.19 12.78 -24.06
C LEU A 100 13.55 12.56 -24.70
N ASN A 101 14.35 13.60 -24.76
CA ASN A 101 15.71 13.60 -25.26
C ASN A 101 16.62 14.33 -24.29
N SER A 102 17.87 13.89 -24.18
CA SER A 102 18.91 14.49 -23.34
C SER A 102 20.19 14.69 -24.13
N GLU A 103 20.93 15.74 -23.85
CA GLU A 103 22.26 15.94 -24.43
C GLU A 103 23.26 14.86 -24.01
N ASN A 104 23.03 14.19 -22.89
CA ASN A 104 23.88 13.15 -22.34
C ASN A 104 23.68 11.79 -23.05
N SER A 105 22.60 11.62 -23.83
CA SER A 105 22.24 10.38 -24.48
C SER A 105 21.77 10.61 -25.91
N SER A 106 22.19 9.76 -26.83
CA SER A 106 21.67 9.76 -28.23
C SER A 106 20.29 9.09 -28.36
N ARG A 107 19.68 8.67 -27.25
CA ARG A 107 18.41 7.95 -27.26
C ARG A 107 17.24 8.91 -27.05
N ILE A 108 16.21 8.71 -27.87
CA ILE A 108 14.89 9.30 -27.64
C ILE A 108 14.05 8.25 -26.89
N VAL A 109 13.50 8.62 -25.75
CA VAL A 109 12.70 7.73 -24.90
C VAL A 109 11.24 8.18 -24.97
N ALA A 110 10.38 7.33 -25.52
CA ALA A 110 8.94 7.55 -25.46
C ALA A 110 8.45 7.22 -24.04
N THR A 111 7.96 8.22 -23.36
CA THR A 111 7.67 8.18 -21.93
C THR A 111 6.18 8.43 -21.68
N GLU A 112 5.57 7.59 -20.84
CA GLU A 112 4.20 7.82 -20.35
C GLU A 112 4.25 8.92 -19.28
N LEU A 113 3.42 9.96 -19.43
CA LEU A 113 3.21 10.96 -18.38
C LEU A 113 2.16 10.49 -17.41
N ILE A 114 2.53 10.48 -16.14
CA ILE A 114 1.68 10.06 -15.01
C ILE A 114 1.29 11.34 -14.27
N PRO A 115 0.01 11.75 -14.30
CA PRO A 115 -0.42 12.92 -13.55
C PRO A 115 -0.19 12.71 -12.06
N SER A 116 0.48 13.66 -11.44
CA SER A 116 0.95 13.60 -10.05
C SER A 116 0.73 14.94 -9.34
N GLY A 117 0.99 14.96 -8.07
CA GLY A 117 0.87 16.15 -7.23
C GLY A 117 1.22 15.88 -5.78
N VAL A 118 0.90 16.81 -4.92
CA VAL A 118 1.16 16.71 -3.49
C VAL A 118 0.43 15.50 -2.89
N GLY A 119 1.18 14.66 -2.15
CA GLY A 119 0.63 13.47 -1.51
C GLY A 119 0.54 12.24 -2.42
N ASP A 120 1.16 12.25 -3.61
CA ASP A 120 1.23 11.05 -4.46
C ASP A 120 1.96 9.92 -3.72
N PRO A 121 1.28 8.79 -3.43
CA PRO A 121 1.86 7.71 -2.64
C PRO A 121 2.94 6.91 -3.39
N LEU A 122 3.11 7.12 -4.68
CA LEU A 122 4.19 6.52 -5.47
C LEU A 122 5.50 7.30 -5.37
N LEU A 123 5.44 8.57 -4.96
CA LEU A 123 6.63 9.40 -4.79
C LEU A 123 7.05 9.43 -3.32
N PRO A 124 8.36 9.48 -3.03
CA PRO A 124 8.84 9.59 -1.66
C PRO A 124 8.28 10.86 -0.99
N ALA A 125 7.84 10.75 0.25
CA ALA A 125 7.27 11.87 1.00
C ALA A 125 8.25 13.06 1.14
N ASP A 126 9.55 12.76 1.24
CA ASP A 126 10.64 13.74 1.33
C ASP A 126 11.24 14.06 -0.06
N GLY A 127 10.65 13.50 -1.13
CA GLY A 127 11.13 13.65 -2.49
C GLY A 127 10.65 14.93 -3.17
N ALA A 128 11.34 15.27 -4.25
CA ALA A 128 10.89 16.37 -5.10
C ALA A 128 9.57 16.01 -5.79
N LEU A 129 8.64 16.95 -5.83
CA LEU A 129 7.35 16.84 -6.50
C LEU A 129 7.33 17.69 -7.77
N PRO A 130 6.61 17.29 -8.81
CA PRO A 130 6.40 18.13 -9.98
C PRO A 130 5.39 19.23 -9.64
N ASP A 131 5.87 20.35 -9.14
CA ASP A 131 5.08 21.51 -8.69
C ASP A 131 4.88 22.59 -9.77
N SER A 132 5.51 22.39 -10.93
CA SER A 132 5.41 23.27 -12.10
C SER A 132 5.11 22.47 -13.35
N ILE A 133 4.50 23.13 -14.35
CA ILE A 133 4.22 22.54 -15.66
C ILE A 133 5.49 22.04 -16.39
N THR A 134 6.65 22.57 -16.01
CA THR A 134 7.96 22.18 -16.57
C THR A 134 8.75 21.23 -15.67
N HIS A 135 8.22 20.86 -14.50
CA HIS A 135 8.91 19.97 -13.58
C HIS A 135 8.41 18.54 -13.73
N ILE A 136 9.34 17.58 -13.78
CA ILE A 136 9.03 16.16 -13.85
C ILE A 136 9.88 15.34 -12.88
N VAL A 137 9.31 14.22 -12.42
CA VAL A 137 10.05 13.17 -11.72
C VAL A 137 10.10 11.96 -12.65
N LEU A 138 11.29 11.55 -13.08
CA LEU A 138 11.47 10.42 -13.99
C LEU A 138 11.35 9.09 -13.24
N SER A 139 10.89 8.06 -13.92
CA SER A 139 11.10 6.70 -13.43
C SER A 139 12.59 6.35 -13.53
N GLN A 140 13.05 5.42 -12.71
CA GLN A 140 14.43 4.93 -12.73
C GLN A 140 14.83 4.46 -14.13
N SER A 141 13.96 3.71 -14.83
CA SER A 141 14.20 3.20 -16.18
C SER A 141 14.40 4.32 -17.22
N ALA A 142 13.57 5.38 -17.16
CA ALA A 142 13.70 6.51 -18.09
C ALA A 142 14.97 7.33 -17.79
N ALA A 143 15.27 7.58 -16.53
CA ALA A 143 16.46 8.31 -16.11
C ALA A 143 17.77 7.62 -16.54
N GLU A 144 17.86 6.31 -16.39
CA GLU A 144 19.00 5.50 -16.82
C GLU A 144 19.20 5.54 -18.35
N LYS A 145 18.10 5.43 -19.13
CA LYS A 145 18.17 5.48 -20.59
C LYS A 145 18.58 6.85 -21.12
N LEU A 146 18.12 7.90 -20.47
CA LEU A 146 18.45 9.28 -20.80
C LEU A 146 19.79 9.74 -20.20
N GLN A 147 20.36 8.97 -19.29
CA GLN A 147 21.59 9.30 -18.54
C GLN A 147 21.50 10.65 -17.80
N VAL A 148 20.36 10.86 -17.13
CA VAL A 148 20.07 12.10 -16.39
C VAL A 148 19.65 11.81 -14.94
N GLY A 149 19.86 12.80 -14.09
CA GLY A 149 19.48 12.78 -12.67
C GLY A 149 18.70 14.01 -12.25
N ALA A 150 18.43 14.11 -10.96
CA ALA A 150 17.79 15.29 -10.40
C ALA A 150 18.66 16.55 -10.59
N GLY A 151 18.04 17.60 -11.10
CA GLY A 151 18.67 18.88 -11.41
C GLY A 151 18.92 19.12 -12.90
N ASP A 152 18.92 18.05 -13.70
CA ASP A 152 19.16 18.16 -15.15
C ASP A 152 17.92 18.72 -15.88
N THR A 153 18.18 19.33 -17.03
CA THR A 153 17.14 19.78 -17.97
C THR A 153 17.18 18.90 -19.23
N ILE A 154 16.02 18.51 -19.71
CA ILE A 154 15.88 17.65 -20.89
C ILE A 154 14.84 18.25 -21.83
N ASP A 155 14.97 17.94 -23.14
CA ASP A 155 13.99 18.32 -24.15
C ASP A 155 12.85 17.30 -24.19
N GLY A 156 11.63 17.77 -24.01
CA GLY A 156 10.41 17.05 -24.23
C GLY A 156 9.77 17.46 -25.56
N SER A 157 9.34 16.49 -26.36
CA SER A 157 8.65 16.81 -27.61
C SER A 157 7.38 16.02 -27.81
N ALA A 158 6.37 16.69 -28.35
CA ALA A 158 5.10 16.09 -28.72
C ALA A 158 4.75 16.38 -30.18
N THR A 159 4.19 15.40 -30.85
CA THR A 159 3.77 15.55 -32.26
C THR A 159 2.26 15.55 -32.36
N ARG A 160 1.75 16.38 -33.28
CA ARG A 160 0.34 16.39 -33.68
C ARG A 160 0.21 16.45 -35.20
N ARG A 161 -0.97 16.17 -35.71
CA ARG A 161 -1.36 16.46 -37.09
C ARG A 161 -2.42 17.54 -37.09
N TYR A 162 -2.08 18.73 -37.57
CA TYR A 162 -2.94 19.90 -37.58
C TYR A 162 -2.96 20.55 -38.94
N GLY A 163 -4.15 20.86 -39.49
CA GLY A 163 -4.28 21.42 -40.82
C GLY A 163 -3.65 20.58 -41.94
N GLY A 164 -3.60 19.25 -41.78
CA GLY A 164 -2.97 18.33 -42.74
C GLY A 164 -1.43 18.26 -42.63
N ARG A 165 -0.80 19.05 -41.79
CA ARG A 165 0.66 19.07 -41.57
C ARG A 165 1.03 18.38 -40.27
N LYS A 166 2.22 17.75 -40.24
CA LYS A 166 2.80 17.22 -39.02
C LYS A 166 3.55 18.36 -38.32
N GLU A 167 3.15 18.65 -37.10
CA GLU A 167 3.77 19.66 -36.26
C GLU A 167 4.39 18.98 -35.03
N ARG A 168 5.46 19.58 -34.50
CA ARG A 168 6.13 19.13 -33.28
C ARG A 168 6.29 20.33 -32.35
N ALA A 169 5.85 20.20 -31.14
CA ALA A 169 6.11 21.14 -30.08
C ALA A 169 7.25 20.63 -29.19
N HIS A 170 8.02 21.57 -28.64
CA HIS A 170 9.12 21.32 -27.72
C HIS A 170 8.86 22.00 -26.39
N ILE A 171 9.38 21.43 -25.33
CA ILE A 171 9.32 21.97 -24.00
C ILE A 171 10.56 21.54 -23.20
N ASP A 172 11.23 22.51 -22.56
CA ASP A 172 12.32 22.23 -21.64
C ASP A 172 11.76 21.77 -20.31
N LEU A 173 12.10 20.55 -19.93
CA LEU A 173 11.63 19.92 -18.70
C LEU A 173 12.77 19.75 -17.71
N ARG A 174 12.57 20.23 -16.49
CA ARG A 174 13.52 20.05 -15.40
C ARG A 174 13.20 18.77 -14.65
N VAL A 175 14.18 17.88 -14.54
CA VAL A 175 14.11 16.66 -13.73
C VAL A 175 14.32 17.07 -12.27
N VAL A 176 13.26 17.08 -11.46
CA VAL A 176 13.34 17.44 -10.04
C VAL A 176 13.63 16.23 -9.16
N GLY A 177 13.47 15.01 -9.67
CA GLY A 177 13.74 13.78 -8.94
C GLY A 177 13.67 12.54 -9.83
N VAL A 178 14.09 11.42 -9.26
CA VAL A 178 13.97 10.08 -9.87
C VAL A 178 13.20 9.17 -8.93
N ALA A 179 12.10 8.63 -9.40
CA ALA A 179 11.26 7.72 -8.65
C ALA A 179 11.87 6.31 -8.67
N PRO A 180 11.82 5.56 -7.56
CA PRO A 180 12.35 4.20 -7.51
C PRO A 180 11.57 3.26 -8.43
N THR A 181 12.19 2.15 -8.85
CA THR A 181 11.57 1.15 -9.73
C THR A 181 10.26 0.58 -9.14
N ALA A 182 10.15 0.53 -7.82
CA ALA A 182 8.93 0.09 -7.13
C ALA A 182 7.73 1.03 -7.36
N ALA A 183 7.97 2.31 -7.64
CA ALA A 183 6.90 3.27 -7.94
C ALA A 183 6.39 3.12 -9.38
N PHE A 184 7.29 2.89 -10.33
CA PHE A 184 6.94 2.68 -11.73
C PHE A 184 8.10 1.99 -12.47
N ALA A 185 7.87 0.75 -12.89
CA ALA A 185 8.92 -0.10 -13.47
C ALA A 185 9.20 0.16 -14.96
N ARG A 186 8.31 0.88 -15.66
CA ARG A 186 8.45 1.22 -17.09
C ARG A 186 9.00 2.63 -17.28
N ASP A 187 9.24 3.00 -18.53
CA ASP A 187 9.60 4.38 -18.88
C ASP A 187 8.41 5.30 -18.63
N GLY A 188 8.51 6.14 -17.63
CA GLY A 188 7.46 7.05 -17.19
C GLY A 188 8.04 8.32 -16.57
N ALA A 189 7.24 9.36 -16.54
CA ALA A 189 7.52 10.59 -15.86
C ALA A 189 6.28 11.06 -15.08
N PHE A 190 6.43 11.29 -13.80
CA PHE A 190 5.41 11.93 -13.00
C PHE A 190 5.46 13.42 -13.28
N ALA A 191 4.31 14.00 -13.61
CA ALA A 191 4.20 15.39 -14.03
C ALA A 191 2.99 16.06 -13.39
N ASP A 192 3.04 17.37 -13.28
CA ASP A 192 1.86 18.17 -12.93
C ASP A 192 0.72 17.88 -13.92
N VAL A 193 -0.50 17.84 -13.42
CA VAL A 193 -1.72 17.62 -14.24
C VAL A 193 -1.79 18.59 -15.41
N ARG A 194 -1.35 19.86 -15.22
CA ARG A 194 -1.36 20.89 -16.25
C ARG A 194 -0.49 20.52 -17.46
N LEU A 195 0.67 19.85 -17.26
CA LEU A 195 1.47 19.38 -18.39
C LEU A 195 0.77 18.28 -19.19
N VAL A 196 0.11 17.35 -18.48
CA VAL A 196 -0.62 16.25 -19.14
C VAL A 196 -1.83 16.80 -19.91
N GLU A 197 -2.51 17.79 -19.37
CA GLU A 197 -3.60 18.52 -20.03
C GLU A 197 -3.11 19.30 -21.25
N ALA A 198 -2.00 20.03 -21.11
CA ALA A 198 -1.40 20.79 -22.20
C ALA A 198 -1.04 19.90 -23.42
N LEU A 199 -0.52 18.70 -23.16
CA LEU A 199 -0.22 17.73 -24.21
C LEU A 199 -1.48 17.17 -24.89
N GLU A 200 -2.54 16.92 -24.12
CA GLU A 200 -3.83 16.52 -24.67
C GLU A 200 -4.42 17.62 -25.55
N ASP A 201 -4.44 18.87 -25.07
CA ASP A 201 -4.94 20.02 -25.81
C ASP A 201 -4.15 20.26 -27.09
N TYR A 202 -2.81 20.22 -27.01
CA TYR A 202 -1.98 20.34 -28.20
C TYR A 202 -2.31 19.29 -29.25
N ARG A 203 -2.46 18.01 -28.86
CA ARG A 203 -2.79 16.92 -29.79
C ARG A 203 -4.18 17.04 -30.38
N ASP A 204 -5.12 17.61 -29.63
CA ASP A 204 -6.47 17.90 -30.10
C ASP A 204 -6.56 19.17 -30.95
N GLY A 205 -5.42 19.84 -31.18
CA GLY A 205 -5.36 21.06 -32.00
C GLY A 205 -5.77 22.32 -31.25
N ARG A 206 -5.87 22.24 -29.90
CA ARG A 206 -6.16 23.40 -29.05
C ARG A 206 -4.91 24.22 -28.78
N ALA A 207 -5.09 25.49 -28.50
CA ALA A 207 -4.03 26.37 -28.06
C ALA A 207 -3.62 26.08 -26.62
N VAL A 208 -2.31 26.18 -26.33
CA VAL A 208 -1.77 26.14 -24.97
C VAL A 208 -0.92 27.40 -24.77
N PRO A 209 -1.52 28.52 -24.40
CA PRO A 209 -0.83 29.80 -24.29
C PRO A 209 0.34 29.79 -23.30
N GLU A 210 0.21 29.05 -22.18
CA GLU A 210 1.25 28.90 -21.17
C GLU A 210 2.58 28.36 -21.72
N LEU A 211 2.50 27.53 -22.76
CA LEU A 211 3.67 26.93 -23.43
C LEU A 211 3.94 27.54 -24.80
N GLY A 212 3.20 28.60 -25.20
CA GLY A 212 3.31 29.22 -26.49
C GLY A 212 2.85 28.34 -27.67
N TRP A 213 2.11 27.27 -27.42
CA TRP A 213 1.63 26.36 -28.47
C TRP A 213 0.34 26.89 -29.10
N THR A 214 0.38 27.05 -30.41
CA THR A 214 -0.74 27.59 -31.19
C THR A 214 -1.82 26.56 -31.44
N GLY A 215 -3.07 26.98 -31.55
CA GLY A 215 -4.22 26.11 -31.83
C GLY A 215 -5.53 26.88 -31.78
N VAL A 216 -6.65 26.17 -31.70
CA VAL A 216 -7.97 26.74 -31.51
C VAL A 216 -8.16 27.00 -30.03
N GLU A 217 -8.64 28.20 -29.66
CA GLU A 217 -9.03 28.50 -28.29
C GLU A 217 -10.24 27.65 -27.90
N ASP A 218 -10.17 26.99 -26.76
CA ASP A 218 -11.25 26.23 -26.16
C ASP A 218 -11.51 26.73 -24.73
N ASN A 219 -12.67 27.38 -24.55
CA ASN A 219 -13.10 27.88 -23.26
C ASN A 219 -14.18 26.97 -22.62
N GLY A 220 -14.34 25.74 -23.12
CA GLY A 220 -15.30 24.78 -22.60
C GLY A 220 -14.90 24.20 -21.23
N ALA A 221 -15.89 23.78 -20.46
CA ALA A 221 -15.66 23.08 -19.21
C ALA A 221 -14.96 21.73 -19.50
N ARG A 222 -13.78 21.53 -18.90
CA ARG A 222 -13.02 20.30 -19.06
C ARG A 222 -13.68 19.12 -18.35
N SER A 223 -13.74 17.98 -19.00
CA SER A 223 -14.09 16.71 -18.39
C SER A 223 -13.00 15.69 -18.65
N TYR A 224 -12.74 14.84 -17.67
CA TYR A 224 -11.68 13.85 -17.73
C TYR A 224 -12.24 12.44 -17.92
N PRO A 225 -11.62 11.59 -18.74
CA PRO A 225 -12.06 10.22 -18.95
C PRO A 225 -11.77 9.29 -17.76
N GLY A 226 -10.90 9.71 -16.84
CA GLY A 226 -10.51 8.90 -15.70
C GLY A 226 -9.86 9.69 -14.58
N PHE A 227 -9.40 8.95 -13.60
CA PHE A 227 -8.71 9.49 -12.43
C PHE A 227 -7.64 8.52 -11.93
N ARG A 228 -6.69 9.03 -11.13
CA ARG A 228 -5.84 8.26 -10.23
C ARG A 228 -6.30 8.51 -8.82
N LEU A 229 -6.80 7.49 -8.15
CA LEU A 229 -7.29 7.56 -6.78
C LEU A 229 -6.57 6.55 -5.92
N TYR A 230 -6.11 6.99 -4.75
CA TYR A 230 -5.55 6.14 -3.72
C TYR A 230 -6.32 6.31 -2.42
N ALA A 231 -6.75 5.20 -1.86
CA ALA A 231 -7.40 5.17 -0.56
C ALA A 231 -6.43 5.57 0.57
N SER A 232 -6.96 6.14 1.65
CA SER A 232 -6.18 6.54 2.84
C SER A 232 -5.55 5.34 3.55
N SER A 233 -6.19 4.17 3.46
CA SER A 233 -5.69 2.91 3.98
C SER A 233 -6.22 1.74 3.15
N ILE A 234 -5.66 0.54 3.34
CA ILE A 234 -6.19 -0.69 2.73
C ILE A 234 -7.62 -0.99 3.20
N TYR A 235 -7.98 -0.54 4.41
CA TYR A 235 -9.31 -0.73 4.99
C TYR A 235 -10.38 0.14 4.31
N ALA A 236 -10.01 1.31 3.79
CA ALA A 236 -10.91 2.21 3.08
C ALA A 236 -11.18 1.80 1.61
N VAL A 237 -10.43 0.81 1.08
CA VAL A 237 -10.55 0.42 -0.34
C VAL A 237 -11.93 -0.18 -0.65
N SER A 238 -12.46 -1.03 0.22
CA SER A 238 -13.79 -1.65 0.03
C SER A 238 -14.88 -0.60 0.10
N ASP A 239 -14.86 0.28 1.10
CA ASP A 239 -15.87 1.32 1.29
C ASP A 239 -15.90 2.29 0.10
N LEU A 240 -14.72 2.72 -0.37
CA LEU A 240 -14.61 3.58 -1.55
C LEU A 240 -15.07 2.89 -2.84
N LYS A 241 -14.76 1.60 -3.00
CA LYS A 241 -15.26 0.82 -4.14
C LYS A 241 -16.79 0.78 -4.15
N ASP A 242 -17.40 0.53 -2.99
CA ASP A 242 -18.84 0.43 -2.86
C ASP A 242 -19.49 1.80 -3.09
N HIS A 243 -18.92 2.88 -2.52
CA HIS A 243 -19.37 4.25 -2.75
C HIS A 243 -19.31 4.66 -4.25
N LEU A 244 -18.21 4.33 -4.95
CA LEU A 244 -18.09 4.59 -6.37
C LEU A 244 -19.09 3.75 -7.18
N GLY A 245 -19.35 2.50 -6.76
CA GLY A 245 -20.39 1.64 -7.34
C GLY A 245 -21.79 2.22 -7.21
N GLU A 246 -22.13 2.82 -6.06
CA GLU A 246 -23.40 3.54 -5.86
C GLU A 246 -23.56 4.76 -6.80
N LEU A 247 -22.44 5.40 -7.16
CA LEU A 247 -22.38 6.47 -8.15
C LEU A 247 -22.39 5.95 -9.60
N GLY A 248 -22.51 4.65 -9.82
CA GLY A 248 -22.49 4.03 -11.14
C GLY A 248 -21.11 3.97 -11.79
N ILE A 249 -20.04 4.08 -11.00
CA ILE A 249 -18.65 4.05 -11.47
C ILE A 249 -18.04 2.70 -11.14
N ASP A 250 -17.87 1.86 -12.16
CA ASP A 250 -17.18 0.58 -12.00
C ASP A 250 -15.68 0.80 -11.86
N VAL A 251 -15.10 0.23 -10.79
CA VAL A 251 -13.69 0.37 -10.50
C VAL A 251 -12.99 -0.97 -10.29
N ARG A 252 -11.73 -1.03 -10.65
CA ARG A 252 -10.83 -2.13 -10.35
C ARG A 252 -10.01 -1.79 -9.12
N THR A 253 -10.02 -2.69 -8.15
CA THR A 253 -9.30 -2.57 -6.89
C THR A 253 -8.73 -3.93 -6.48
N LYS A 254 -7.89 -3.95 -5.46
CA LYS A 254 -7.46 -5.17 -4.77
C LYS A 254 -8.30 -5.50 -3.52
N ALA A 255 -9.51 -4.94 -3.42
CA ALA A 255 -10.39 -5.14 -2.27
C ALA A 255 -10.61 -6.63 -1.93
N ALA A 256 -10.80 -7.49 -2.94
CA ALA A 256 -11.01 -8.91 -2.71
C ALA A 256 -9.82 -9.62 -2.05
N ASP A 257 -8.60 -9.27 -2.47
CA ASP A 257 -7.35 -9.83 -1.90
C ASP A 257 -7.16 -9.32 -0.46
N ILE A 258 -7.41 -8.04 -0.24
CA ILE A 258 -7.37 -7.42 1.09
C ILE A 258 -8.38 -8.09 2.02
N ASP A 259 -9.62 -8.24 1.60
CA ASP A 259 -10.69 -8.87 2.38
C ASP A 259 -10.38 -10.34 2.71
N LEU A 260 -9.71 -11.06 1.79
CA LEU A 260 -9.28 -12.42 2.05
C LEU A 260 -8.28 -12.47 3.21
N VAL A 261 -7.22 -11.65 3.17
CA VAL A 261 -6.19 -11.62 4.22
C VAL A 261 -6.79 -11.15 5.56
N MET A 262 -7.67 -10.16 5.54
CA MET A 262 -8.37 -9.68 6.73
C MET A 262 -9.27 -10.74 7.36
N ARG A 263 -9.98 -11.53 6.55
CA ARG A 263 -10.77 -12.68 7.05
C ARG A 263 -9.87 -13.76 7.65
N MET A 264 -8.74 -14.04 7.04
CA MET A 264 -7.76 -14.98 7.59
C MET A 264 -7.25 -14.52 8.96
N ASP A 265 -6.85 -13.25 9.10
CA ASP A 265 -6.40 -12.69 10.39
C ASP A 265 -7.50 -12.78 11.46
N ARG A 266 -8.73 -12.42 11.11
CA ARG A 266 -9.88 -12.47 12.03
C ARG A 266 -10.17 -13.89 12.49
N ASN A 267 -10.20 -14.85 11.56
CA ASN A 267 -10.49 -16.26 11.87
C ASN A 267 -9.39 -16.88 12.74
N LEU A 268 -8.12 -16.65 12.39
CA LEU A 268 -7.00 -17.13 13.20
C LEU A 268 -6.98 -16.48 14.58
N SER A 269 -7.32 -15.20 14.69
CA SER A 269 -7.48 -14.51 15.96
C SER A 269 -8.56 -15.15 16.82
N ALA A 270 -9.72 -15.45 16.24
CA ALA A 270 -10.82 -16.08 16.96
C ALA A 270 -10.42 -17.48 17.48
N ILE A 271 -9.78 -18.30 16.66
CA ILE A 271 -9.28 -19.62 17.05
C ILE A 271 -8.21 -19.51 18.13
N TYR A 272 -7.26 -18.60 17.97
CA TYR A 272 -6.20 -18.36 18.96
C TYR A 272 -6.78 -17.99 20.33
N TRP A 273 -7.72 -17.04 20.39
CA TRP A 273 -8.37 -16.65 21.63
C TRP A 273 -9.21 -17.76 22.25
N ALA A 274 -9.92 -18.53 21.44
CA ALA A 274 -10.71 -19.67 21.94
C ALA A 274 -9.80 -20.71 22.61
N ILE A 275 -8.69 -21.09 21.98
CA ILE A 275 -7.73 -22.06 22.54
C ILE A 275 -7.06 -21.45 23.80
N ALA A 276 -6.69 -20.19 23.77
CA ALA A 276 -6.06 -19.51 24.91
C ALA A 276 -6.97 -19.50 26.15
N VAL A 277 -8.25 -19.18 25.97
CA VAL A 277 -9.24 -19.15 27.06
C VAL A 277 -9.50 -20.56 27.63
N ILE A 278 -9.76 -21.53 26.74
CA ILE A 278 -9.98 -22.93 27.15
C ILE A 278 -8.75 -23.49 27.86
N GLY A 279 -7.56 -23.24 27.30
CA GLY A 279 -6.30 -23.67 27.87
C GLY A 279 -6.03 -23.04 29.25
N LEU A 280 -6.29 -21.76 29.41
CA LEU A 280 -6.13 -21.06 30.70
C LEU A 280 -7.07 -21.60 31.76
N ILE A 281 -8.33 -21.83 31.42
CA ILE A 281 -9.33 -22.40 32.32
C ILE A 281 -8.92 -23.83 32.72
N GLY A 282 -8.60 -24.69 31.75
CA GLY A 282 -8.17 -26.07 31.98
C GLY A 282 -6.92 -26.18 32.84
N PHE A 283 -5.92 -25.34 32.55
CA PHE A 283 -4.68 -25.26 33.34
C PHE A 283 -4.96 -24.81 34.77
N SER A 284 -5.79 -23.76 34.96
CA SER A 284 -6.13 -23.24 36.29
C SER A 284 -6.86 -24.27 37.14
N LEU A 285 -7.82 -25.01 36.54
CA LEU A 285 -8.52 -26.09 37.21
C LEU A 285 -7.61 -27.26 37.58
N SER A 286 -6.71 -27.65 36.66
CA SER A 286 -5.74 -28.72 36.89
C SER A 286 -4.77 -28.36 38.01
N LEU A 287 -4.29 -27.11 38.03
CA LEU A 287 -3.41 -26.60 39.07
C LEU A 287 -4.10 -26.55 40.44
N GLY A 288 -5.34 -26.08 40.46
CA GLY A 288 -6.20 -26.08 41.69
C GLY A 288 -6.43 -27.47 42.22
N ALA A 289 -6.81 -28.42 41.39
CA ALA A 289 -7.02 -29.80 41.77
C ALA A 289 -5.76 -30.48 42.33
N SER A 290 -4.61 -30.22 41.72
CA SER A 290 -3.30 -30.74 42.16
C SER A 290 -2.87 -30.13 43.50
N LEU A 291 -3.02 -28.84 43.68
CA LEU A 291 -2.73 -28.18 44.95
C LEU A 291 -3.62 -28.75 46.07
N TRP A 292 -4.89 -28.93 45.77
CA TRP A 292 -5.84 -29.54 46.73
C TRP A 292 -5.40 -30.95 47.12
N ALA A 293 -5.12 -31.83 46.16
CA ALA A 293 -4.67 -33.20 46.38
C ALA A 293 -3.37 -33.25 47.21
N ASN A 294 -2.42 -32.34 46.93
CA ASN A 294 -1.16 -32.26 47.66
C ASN A 294 -1.37 -31.84 49.15
N VAL A 295 -2.24 -30.85 49.36
CA VAL A 295 -2.60 -30.42 50.72
C VAL A 295 -3.31 -31.54 51.51
N ASP A 296 -4.26 -32.25 50.88
CA ASP A 296 -4.98 -33.33 51.54
C ASP A 296 -4.06 -34.52 51.92
N ARG A 297 -3.09 -34.86 51.01
CA ARG A 297 -2.07 -35.89 51.29
C ARG A 297 -1.18 -35.51 52.49
N LYS A 298 -0.64 -34.28 52.50
CA LYS A 298 0.21 -33.80 53.58
C LYS A 298 -0.56 -33.66 54.93
N ARG A 299 -1.84 -33.35 54.85
CA ARG A 299 -2.70 -33.28 56.05
C ARG A 299 -2.92 -34.67 56.68
N LYS A 300 -3.06 -35.72 55.85
CA LYS A 300 -3.15 -37.11 56.32
C LYS A 300 -1.83 -37.60 56.93
N GLU A 301 -0.71 -37.29 56.28
CA GLU A 301 0.62 -37.63 56.83
C GLU A 301 0.90 -36.99 58.19
N LEU A 302 0.48 -35.72 58.39
CA LEU A 302 0.63 -35.01 59.65
C LEU A 302 -0.40 -35.45 60.74
N SER A 303 -1.48 -36.11 60.34
CA SER A 303 -2.49 -36.63 61.31
C SER A 303 -2.15 -38.01 61.85
N VAL A 304 -1.10 -38.67 61.33
CA VAL A 304 -0.62 -40.01 61.75
C VAL A 304 0.63 -39.89 62.63
N LEU A 305 1.19 -38.67 62.76
CA LEU A 305 2.27 -38.33 63.69
C LEU A 305 1.67 -37.78 65.02
#